data_c03344f042d738a4fbd85a68c9ad03b7
#
_entry.id   c03344f042d738a4fbd85a68c9ad03b7
#
_cell.length_a   1.000
_cell.length_b   1.000
_cell.length_c   1.000
_cell.angle_alpha   90.00
_cell.angle_beta   90.00
_cell.angle_gamma   90.00
#
_symmetry.space_group_name_H-M   'P 1'
#
loop_
_entity.id
_entity.type
_entity.pdbx_description
1 polymer ?
#
loop_
_entity_poly.entity_id
_entity_poly.type
_entity_poly.pdbx_seq_one_letter_code
_entity_poly.pdbx_strand_id
1 'polypeptide(L)'
;MPKTIYVGNIPWSVNEDQLREYFSEHGQVVSARIITERATGRSKGYGFVEVAEDDAEKIIELNGVEMDGRKLVVNEAKPRPE
;
A
#
# COMPACT_ATOMS: atom_id res chain seq x y z
N MET A 1 -7.63 15.59 5.84
CA MET A 1 -7.40 15.09 4.48
C MET A 1 -6.66 13.78 4.54
N PRO A 2 -7.08 12.78 3.77
CA PRO A 2 -6.37 11.50 3.81
C PRO A 2 -4.96 11.64 3.26
N LYS A 3 -4.08 10.78 3.73
CA LYS A 3 -2.71 10.73 3.23
C LYS A 3 -2.53 9.51 2.36
N THR A 4 -1.70 9.66 1.34
CA THR A 4 -1.36 8.56 0.44
C THR A 4 -0.08 7.89 0.92
N ILE A 5 -0.13 6.58 1.05
CA ILE A 5 1.00 5.77 1.51
C ILE A 5 1.48 4.92 0.35
N TYR A 6 2.78 4.95 0.09
CA TYR A 6 3.40 4.08 -0.89
C TYR A 6 3.66 2.71 -0.28
N VAL A 7 3.27 1.67 -0.99
CA VAL A 7 3.52 0.29 -0.57
C VAL A 7 4.25 -0.42 -1.70
N GLY A 8 5.47 -0.84 -1.42
CA GLY A 8 6.30 -1.52 -2.41
C GLY A 8 6.59 -2.97 -2.02
N ASN A 9 7.20 -3.69 -2.94
CA ASN A 9 7.55 -5.09 -2.79
C ASN A 9 6.33 -5.97 -2.48
N ILE A 10 5.18 -5.63 -3.06
CA ILE A 10 3.94 -6.39 -2.86
C ILE A 10 4.04 -7.71 -3.63
N PRO A 11 3.75 -8.86 -2.98
CA PRO A 11 3.68 -10.12 -3.70
C PRO A 11 2.63 -10.05 -4.81
N TRP A 12 2.95 -10.61 -5.97
CA TRP A 12 2.02 -10.58 -7.09
C TRP A 12 0.73 -11.36 -6.82
N SER A 13 0.74 -12.25 -5.82
CA SER A 13 -0.44 -13.00 -5.39
C SER A 13 -1.43 -12.16 -4.56
N VAL A 14 -1.03 -10.97 -4.13
CA VAL A 14 -1.86 -10.09 -3.31
C VAL A 14 -2.64 -9.14 -4.21
N ASN A 15 -3.95 -9.11 -4.06
CA ASN A 15 -4.81 -8.18 -4.80
C ASN A 15 -5.16 -6.95 -3.96
N GLU A 16 -5.86 -6.00 -4.57
CA GLU A 16 -6.23 -4.75 -3.89
C GLU A 16 -7.10 -4.98 -2.66
N ASP A 17 -8.02 -5.92 -2.73
CA ASP A 17 -8.90 -6.20 -1.59
C ASP A 17 -8.12 -6.75 -0.40
N GLN A 18 -7.17 -7.64 -0.68
CA GLN A 18 -6.32 -8.21 0.36
C GLN A 18 -5.44 -7.14 1.00
N LEU A 19 -4.88 -6.26 0.18
CA LEU A 19 -4.05 -5.17 0.65
C LEU A 19 -4.85 -4.23 1.53
N ARG A 20 -6.04 -3.86 1.08
CA ARG A 20 -6.93 -2.98 1.85
C ARG A 20 -7.33 -3.61 3.17
N GLU A 21 -7.71 -4.88 3.16
CA GLU A 21 -8.09 -5.59 4.38
C GLU A 21 -6.94 -5.62 5.38
N TYR A 22 -5.76 -5.92 4.91
CA TYR A 22 -4.59 -6.00 5.78
C TYR A 22 -4.34 -4.67 6.49
N PHE A 23 -4.30 -3.59 5.72
CA PHE A 23 -4.04 -2.28 6.31
C PHE A 23 -5.22 -1.76 7.13
N SER A 24 -6.44 -2.17 6.80
CA SER A 24 -7.64 -1.78 7.56
C SER A 24 -7.62 -2.29 9.00
N GLU A 25 -6.89 -3.35 9.26
CA GLU A 25 -6.74 -3.88 10.61
C GLU A 25 -5.85 -2.97 11.48
N HIS A 26 -5.07 -2.10 10.86
CA HIS A 26 -4.11 -1.24 11.55
C HIS A 26 -4.50 0.22 11.55
N GLY A 27 -5.43 0.62 10.71
CA GLY A 27 -5.91 1.99 10.65
C GLY A 27 -7.03 2.12 9.64
N GLN A 28 -7.61 3.30 9.55
CA GLN A 28 -8.72 3.53 8.62
C GLN A 28 -8.21 3.73 7.21
N VAL A 29 -8.54 2.79 6.33
CA VAL A 29 -8.14 2.83 4.93
C VAL A 29 -9.30 3.37 4.09
N VAL A 30 -9.03 4.43 3.34
CA VAL A 30 -10.02 5.04 2.44
C VAL A 30 -10.06 4.28 1.12
N SER A 31 -8.88 3.98 0.58
CA SER A 31 -8.80 3.22 -0.67
C SER A 31 -7.45 2.53 -0.75
N ALA A 32 -7.37 1.52 -1.62
CA ALA A 32 -6.12 0.82 -1.90
C ALA A 32 -6.04 0.57 -3.40
N ARG A 33 -4.86 0.72 -3.95
CA ARG A 33 -4.65 0.53 -5.39
C ARG A 33 -3.30 -0.15 -5.61
N ILE A 34 -3.31 -1.18 -6.44
CA ILE A 34 -2.08 -1.85 -6.87
C ILE A 34 -1.87 -1.48 -8.33
N ILE A 35 -0.66 -1.03 -8.66
CA ILE A 35 -0.33 -0.67 -10.03
C ILE A 35 -0.03 -1.95 -10.81
N THR A 36 -0.70 -2.11 -11.93
CA THR A 36 -0.53 -3.29 -12.77
C THR A 36 0.07 -2.91 -14.11
N GLU A 37 0.73 -3.87 -14.73
CA GLU A 37 1.26 -3.70 -16.07
C GLU A 37 0.18 -3.99 -17.09
N ARG A 38 -0.02 -3.07 -18.02
CA ARG A 38 -1.08 -3.21 -19.03
C ARG A 38 -0.90 -4.40 -19.94
N ALA A 39 0.33 -4.70 -20.30
CA ALA A 39 0.62 -5.75 -21.26
C ALA A 39 0.31 -7.15 -20.72
N THR A 40 0.53 -7.37 -19.43
CA THR A 40 0.40 -8.69 -18.82
C THR A 40 -0.72 -8.77 -17.77
N GLY A 41 -1.20 -7.63 -17.29
CA GLY A 41 -2.16 -7.56 -16.19
C GLY A 41 -1.56 -7.92 -14.82
N ARG A 42 -0.27 -8.13 -14.75
CA ARG A 42 0.39 -8.47 -13.51
C ARG A 42 0.72 -7.25 -12.67
N SER A 43 0.73 -7.43 -11.37
CA SER A 43 1.15 -6.39 -10.45
C SER A 43 2.61 -6.01 -10.72
N LYS A 44 2.90 -4.71 -10.70
CA LYS A 44 4.27 -4.23 -10.79
C LYS A 44 5.01 -4.35 -9.46
N GLY A 45 4.34 -4.86 -8.42
CA GLY A 45 4.95 -5.04 -7.13
C GLY A 45 4.85 -3.82 -6.22
N TYR A 46 4.07 -2.81 -6.60
CA TYR A 46 3.85 -1.65 -5.74
C TYR A 46 2.46 -1.08 -5.95
N GLY A 47 2.06 -0.27 -4.99
CA GLY A 47 0.77 0.39 -5.05
C GLY A 47 0.69 1.53 -4.06
N PHE A 48 -0.51 2.05 -3.88
CA PHE A 48 -0.77 3.16 -2.99
C PHE A 48 -2.00 2.87 -2.16
N VAL A 49 -1.94 3.27 -0.89
CA VAL A 49 -3.08 3.14 0.02
C VAL A 49 -3.37 4.52 0.56
N GLU A 50 -4.63 4.97 0.45
CA GLU A 50 -5.06 6.20 1.10
C GLU A 50 -5.62 5.85 2.47
N VAL A 51 -5.11 6.52 3.48
CA VAL A 51 -5.52 6.27 4.87
C VAL A 51 -5.90 7.59 5.53
N ALA A 52 -6.68 7.49 6.61
CA ALA A 52 -7.00 8.67 7.40
C ALA A 52 -5.71 9.31 7.90
N GLU A 53 -5.65 10.65 7.84
CA GLU A 53 -4.46 11.38 8.21
C GLU A 53 -3.94 11.02 9.60
N ASP A 54 -4.86 10.85 10.55
CA ASP A 54 -4.49 10.51 11.92
C ASP A 54 -3.90 9.11 12.05
N ASP A 55 -4.16 8.24 11.09
CA ASP A 55 -3.68 6.86 11.12
C ASP A 55 -2.46 6.64 10.23
N ALA A 56 -2.02 7.66 9.50
CA ALA A 56 -0.91 7.51 8.56
C ALA A 56 0.36 7.00 9.22
N GLU A 57 0.70 7.53 10.39
CA GLU A 57 1.90 7.10 11.12
C GLU A 57 1.84 5.63 11.52
N LYS A 58 0.65 5.18 11.94
CA LYS A 58 0.46 3.77 12.31
C LYS A 58 0.67 2.85 11.13
N ILE A 59 0.23 3.28 9.95
CA ILE A 59 0.39 2.50 8.73
C ILE A 59 1.86 2.47 8.30
N ILE A 60 2.56 3.59 8.41
CA ILE A 60 3.98 3.67 8.05
C ILE A 60 4.83 2.78 8.95
N GLU A 61 4.42 2.57 10.20
CA GLU A 61 5.11 1.65 11.11
C GLU A 61 5.09 0.21 10.62
N LEU A 62 4.23 -0.12 9.66
CA LEU A 62 4.19 -1.46 9.07
C LEU A 62 5.31 -1.69 8.05
N ASN A 63 6.18 -0.71 7.83
CA ASN A 63 7.33 -0.90 6.94
C ASN A 63 8.16 -2.08 7.42
N GLY A 64 8.42 -3.03 6.51
CA GLY A 64 9.19 -4.22 6.81
C GLY A 64 8.38 -5.43 7.28
N VAL A 65 7.05 -5.29 7.39
CA VAL A 65 6.24 -6.45 7.75
C VAL A 65 6.21 -7.45 6.59
N GLU A 66 6.11 -8.72 6.92
CA GLU A 66 6.02 -9.75 5.90
C GLU A 66 4.58 -10.02 5.50
N MET A 67 4.38 -10.13 4.20
CA MET A 67 3.11 -10.54 3.63
C MET A 67 3.41 -11.56 2.53
N ASP A 68 2.85 -12.76 2.67
CA ASP A 68 3.11 -13.88 1.75
C ASP A 68 4.60 -14.12 1.50
N GLY A 69 5.42 -13.99 2.55
CA GLY A 69 6.85 -14.26 2.48
C GLY A 69 7.71 -13.11 1.98
N ARG A 70 7.11 -11.96 1.69
CA ARG A 70 7.84 -10.78 1.26
C ARG A 70 7.69 -9.64 2.24
N LYS A 71 8.77 -8.92 2.47
CA LYS A 71 8.76 -7.74 3.33
C LYS A 71 8.25 -6.54 2.53
N LEU A 72 7.15 -5.97 2.99
CA LEU A 72 6.59 -4.79 2.35
C LEU A 72 7.42 -3.55 2.65
N VAL A 73 7.52 -2.67 1.66
CA VAL A 73 8.08 -1.34 1.85
C VAL A 73 6.90 -0.38 2.02
N VAL A 74 6.81 0.27 3.17
CA VAL A 74 5.70 1.17 3.48
C VAL A 74 6.26 2.54 3.83
N ASN A 75 5.94 3.53 3.02
CA ASN A 75 6.43 4.90 3.23
C ASN A 75 5.36 5.89 2.83
N GLU A 76 5.46 7.10 3.36
CA GLU A 76 4.57 8.17 2.92
C GLU A 76 4.88 8.53 1.47
N ALA A 77 3.84 8.52 0.63
CA ALA A 77 4.00 8.95 -0.74
C ALA A 77 4.04 10.48 -0.78
N LYS A 78 5.13 11.03 -1.26
CA LYS A 78 5.25 12.47 -1.39
C LYS A 78 4.73 12.91 -2.75
N PRO A 79 3.96 13.99 -2.82
CA PRO A 79 3.57 14.53 -4.12
C PRO A 79 4.81 14.92 -4.89
N ARG A 80 4.83 14.55 -6.17
CA ARG A 80 5.94 14.93 -7.02
C ARG A 80 5.79 16.39 -7.42
N PRO A 81 6.84 17.19 -7.31
CA PRO A 81 6.79 18.54 -7.86
C PRO A 81 6.68 18.43 -9.38
N GLU A 82 5.77 19.18 -9.91
CA GLU A 82 5.62 19.24 -11.36
C GLU A 82 6.57 20.25 -11.99
#